data_a5987cf4e3d556255dd542940bf2e06c
#
_entry.id   a5987cf4e3d556255dd542940bf2e06c
#
_cell.length_a   1.000
_cell.length_b   1.000
_cell.length_c   1.000
_cell.angle_alpha   90.00
_cell.angle_beta   90.00
_cell.angle_gamma   90.00
#
_symmetry.space_group_name_H-M   'P 1'
#
loop_
_entity.id
_entity.type
_entity.pdbx_description
1 polymer ?
#
loop_
_entity_poly.entity_id
_entity_poly.type
_entity_poly.pdbx_seq_one_letter_code
_entity_poly.pdbx_strand_id
1 'polypeptide(L)'
;MLVFLRCWRIAFHWVSSVKLSECERILVVKPSSLGDITHTLPAVEAIHRAAPEAKIDWLVNTEWSLLLEGIPFLDQLISFPRRDFRGISGGWKAGNWAKEVL
;
A
#
# COMPACT_ATOMS: atom_id res chain seq x y z
N MET A 1 -1.38 -7.96 6.10
CA MET A 1 -0.78 -6.74 5.50
C MET A 1 0.37 -7.14 4.60
N LEU A 2 0.36 -6.65 3.39
CA LEU A 2 1.50 -6.76 2.49
C LEU A 2 2.18 -5.40 2.37
N VAL A 3 3.50 -5.39 2.37
CA VAL A 3 4.30 -4.17 2.25
C VAL A 3 5.27 -4.36 1.10
N PHE A 4 5.18 -3.47 0.11
CA PHE A 4 6.12 -3.42 -1.01
C PHE A 4 7.06 -2.23 -0.83
N LEU A 5 8.36 -2.50 -0.94
CA LEU A 5 9.40 -1.51 -0.73
C LEU A 5 10.08 -1.19 -2.07
N ARG A 6 10.14 0.09 -2.41
CA ARG A 6 10.97 0.56 -3.51
C ARG A 6 12.21 1.24 -2.94
N CYS A 7 13.32 0.57 -3.10
CA CYS A 7 14.61 1.07 -2.67
C CYS A 7 15.52 1.26 -3.88
N TRP A 8 16.30 2.33 -3.88
CA TRP A 8 17.23 2.68 -4.97
C TRP A 8 18.29 1.60 -5.27
N ARG A 9 18.56 0.71 -4.32
CA ARG A 9 19.67 -0.25 -4.41
C ARG A 9 19.29 -1.72 -4.57
N ILE A 10 18.02 -2.04 -4.87
CA ILE A 10 17.67 -3.45 -5.09
C ILE A 10 17.89 -3.83 -6.54
N ALA A 11 19.14 -4.12 -6.89
CA ALA A 11 19.44 -5.08 -7.92
C ALA A 11 19.45 -6.46 -7.27
N PHE A 12 18.39 -7.25 -7.55
CA PHE A 12 18.30 -8.69 -7.30
C PHE A 12 19.22 -9.29 -6.21
N HIS A 13 18.86 -9.08 -4.94
CA HIS A 13 19.38 -9.94 -3.88
C HIS A 13 18.19 -10.37 -3.01
N TRP A 14 18.17 -11.64 -2.62
CA TRP A 14 17.21 -12.19 -1.68
C TRP A 14 17.10 -11.27 -0.46
N VAL A 15 15.88 -10.79 -0.23
CA VAL A 15 15.59 -9.80 0.79
C VAL A 15 15.67 -10.45 2.18
N SER A 16 16.86 -10.59 2.71
CA SER A 16 17.03 -10.97 4.12
C SER A 16 17.19 -9.75 5.05
N SER A 17 17.43 -8.56 4.51
CA SER A 17 17.51 -7.35 5.33
C SER A 17 17.38 -6.07 4.48
N VAL A 18 16.13 -5.63 4.23
CA VAL A 18 15.89 -4.28 3.71
C VAL A 18 15.83 -3.32 4.90
N LYS A 19 16.71 -2.34 4.91
CA LYS A 19 16.61 -1.24 5.88
C LYS A 19 15.54 -0.27 5.41
N LEU A 20 14.50 -0.06 6.19
CA LEU A 20 13.42 0.88 5.89
C LEU A 20 13.93 2.29 5.62
N SER A 21 15.00 2.71 6.31
CA SER A 21 15.62 4.02 6.13
C SER A 21 16.21 4.25 4.73
N GLU A 22 16.44 3.19 3.95
CA GLU A 22 16.94 3.26 2.58
C GLU A 22 15.83 3.24 1.53
N CYS A 23 14.57 3.11 1.95
CA CYS A 23 13.42 3.06 1.07
C CYS A 23 12.95 4.46 0.69
N GLU A 24 12.72 4.69 -0.60
CA GLU A 24 12.15 5.93 -1.12
C GLU A 24 10.63 5.91 -1.06
N ARG A 25 10.05 4.75 -1.30
CA ARG A 25 8.60 4.58 -1.37
C ARG A 25 8.18 3.23 -0.81
N ILE A 26 7.11 3.24 -0.04
CA ILE A 26 6.56 2.06 0.64
C ILE A 26 5.09 1.95 0.25
N LEU A 27 4.69 0.81 -0.29
CA LEU A 27 3.30 0.51 -0.57
C LEU A 27 2.76 -0.45 0.48
N VAL A 28 1.75 -0.01 1.20
CA VAL A 28 0.98 -0.84 2.14
C VAL A 28 -0.23 -1.39 1.41
N VAL A 29 -0.37 -2.71 1.39
CA VAL A 29 -1.53 -3.38 0.81
C VAL A 29 -2.38 -3.95 1.93
N LYS A 30 -3.41 -3.22 2.31
CA LYS A 30 -4.43 -3.65 3.27
C LYS A 30 -5.79 -3.17 2.79
N PRO A 31 -6.45 -3.95 1.90
CA PRO A 31 -7.66 -3.50 1.22
C PRO A 31 -8.91 -3.49 2.11
N SER A 32 -9.00 -4.35 3.11
CA SER A 32 -10.15 -4.50 4.02
C SER A 32 -9.73 -5.18 5.32
N SER A 33 -10.53 -5.24 6.33
CA SER A 33 -11.81 -4.58 6.59
C SER A 33 -11.63 -3.46 7.62
N LEU A 34 -12.70 -2.84 8.09
CA LEU A 34 -12.65 -1.72 9.04
C LEU A 34 -11.73 -1.99 10.25
N GLY A 35 -11.94 -3.11 10.94
CA GLY A 35 -11.14 -3.47 12.12
C GLY A 35 -9.67 -3.70 11.77
N ASP A 36 -9.40 -4.42 10.69
CA ASP A 36 -8.03 -4.71 10.24
C ASP A 36 -7.29 -3.45 9.80
N ILE A 37 -7.97 -2.53 9.11
CA ILE A 37 -7.39 -1.25 8.68
C ILE A 37 -7.01 -0.42 9.90
N THR A 38 -7.92 -0.29 10.87
CA THR A 38 -7.67 0.49 12.09
C THR A 38 -6.55 -0.12 12.95
N HIS A 39 -6.48 -1.45 13.05
CA HIS A 39 -5.38 -2.14 13.73
C HIS A 39 -4.03 -2.04 13.00
N THR A 40 -4.06 -1.84 11.69
CA THR A 40 -2.83 -1.69 10.89
C THR A 40 -2.23 -0.28 10.99
N LEU A 41 -3.03 0.74 11.27
CA LEU A 41 -2.58 2.14 11.37
C LEU A 41 -1.38 2.34 12.29
N PRO A 42 -1.34 1.82 13.52
CA PRO A 42 -0.17 1.97 14.40
C PRO A 42 1.10 1.37 13.80
N ALA A 43 0.99 0.26 13.09
CA ALA A 43 2.13 -0.38 12.42
C ALA A 43 2.66 0.49 11.28
N VAL A 44 1.78 1.11 10.49
CA VAL A 44 2.16 2.02 9.40
C VAL A 44 2.78 3.31 9.96
N GLU A 45 2.26 3.81 11.06
CA GLU A 45 2.87 4.95 11.76
C GLU A 45 4.29 4.62 12.25
N ALA A 46 4.49 3.42 12.79
CA ALA A 46 5.82 2.96 13.19
C ALA A 46 6.79 2.87 12.00
N ILE A 47 6.31 2.41 10.84
CA ILE A 47 7.08 2.42 9.59
C ILE A 47 7.46 3.85 9.20
N HIS A 48 6.52 4.78 9.28
CA HIS A 48 6.79 6.20 8.99
C HIS A 48 7.86 6.77 9.92
N ARG A 49 7.79 6.47 11.21
CA ARG A 49 8.81 6.92 12.19
C ARG A 49 10.19 6.33 11.91
N ALA A 50 10.25 5.08 11.44
CA ALA A 50 11.50 4.42 11.08
C ALA A 50 12.10 4.92 9.77
N ALA A 51 11.26 5.43 8.86
CA ALA A 51 11.65 5.94 7.54
C ALA A 51 10.91 7.24 7.22
N PRO A 52 11.21 8.36 7.92
CA PRO A 52 10.45 9.60 7.79
C PRO A 52 10.55 10.24 6.39
N GLU A 53 11.60 9.95 5.65
CA GLU A 53 11.80 10.45 4.28
C GLU A 53 11.10 9.62 3.21
N ALA A 54 10.66 8.41 3.55
CA ALA A 54 9.96 7.54 2.61
C ALA A 54 8.50 8.00 2.41
N LYS A 55 8.04 7.95 1.16
CA LYS A 55 6.63 8.17 0.84
C LYS A 55 5.86 6.88 1.06
N ILE A 56 4.75 6.95 1.80
CA ILE A 56 3.92 5.80 2.09
C ILE A 56 2.61 5.91 1.32
N ASP A 57 2.35 4.92 0.49
CA ASP A 57 1.09 4.77 -0.22
C ASP A 57 0.30 3.61 0.39
N TRP A 58 -1.01 3.70 0.39
CA TRP A 58 -1.88 2.66 0.91
C TRP A 58 -2.91 2.24 -0.13
N LEU A 59 -2.94 0.96 -0.46
CA LEU A 59 -3.97 0.37 -1.30
C LEU A 59 -5.11 -0.13 -0.41
N VAL A 60 -6.28 0.41 -0.62
CA VAL A 60 -7.49 0.15 0.17
C VAL A 60 -8.70 0.02 -0.75
N ASN A 61 -9.68 -0.82 -0.37
CA ASN A 61 -10.95 -0.85 -1.08
C ASN A 61 -11.66 0.51 -1.00
N THR A 62 -12.31 0.90 -2.10
CA THR A 62 -12.99 2.20 -2.23
C THR A 62 -13.93 2.48 -1.05
N GLU A 63 -14.64 1.47 -0.57
CA GLU A 63 -15.58 1.58 0.53
C GLU A 63 -14.95 1.99 1.87
N TRP A 64 -13.64 1.78 2.03
CA TRP A 64 -12.90 2.09 3.26
C TRP A 64 -11.92 3.26 3.11
N SER A 65 -11.82 3.85 1.93
CA SER A 65 -10.85 4.93 1.66
C SER A 65 -11.03 6.14 2.57
N LEU A 66 -12.27 6.48 2.90
CA LEU A 66 -12.58 7.61 3.79
C LEU A 66 -11.94 7.50 5.17
N LEU A 67 -11.68 6.28 5.66
CA LEU A 67 -11.02 6.07 6.95
C LEU A 67 -9.59 6.56 6.99
N LEU A 68 -8.96 6.61 5.82
CA LEU A 68 -7.53 6.93 5.66
C LEU A 68 -7.31 8.32 5.11
N GLU A 69 -8.37 9.01 4.71
CA GLU A 69 -8.26 10.38 4.21
C GLU A 69 -7.79 11.33 5.32
N GLY A 70 -6.89 12.24 4.96
CA GLY A 70 -6.37 13.23 5.88
C GLY A 70 -5.27 12.75 6.82
N ILE A 71 -4.83 11.50 6.73
CA ILE A 71 -3.71 11.01 7.52
C ILE A 71 -2.41 11.62 6.98
N PRO A 72 -1.68 12.41 7.79
CA PRO A 72 -0.60 13.26 7.28
C PRO A 72 0.62 12.49 6.77
N PHE A 73 0.86 11.28 7.25
CA PHE A 73 2.01 10.46 6.83
C PHE A 73 1.73 9.59 5.61
N LEU A 74 0.53 9.61 5.06
CA LEU A 74 0.19 8.92 3.81
C LEU A 74 0.35 9.88 2.64
N ASP A 75 1.10 9.45 1.61
CA ASP A 75 1.30 10.23 0.38
C ASP A 75 0.14 10.02 -0.59
N GLN A 76 -0.20 8.77 -0.89
CA GLN A 76 -1.30 8.44 -1.79
C GLN A 76 -2.19 7.34 -1.22
N LEU A 77 -3.50 7.52 -1.41
CA LEU A 77 -4.49 6.45 -1.25
C LEU A 77 -4.81 5.87 -2.62
N ILE A 78 -4.51 4.60 -2.80
CA ILE A 78 -4.84 3.87 -4.02
C ILE A 78 -6.13 3.13 -3.78
N SER A 79 -7.20 3.64 -4.37
CA SER A 79 -8.53 3.08 -4.21
C SER A 79 -8.73 1.87 -5.12
N PHE A 80 -9.00 0.70 -4.53
CA PHE A 80 -9.25 -0.52 -5.27
C PHE A 80 -10.76 -0.78 -5.38
N PRO A 81 -11.36 -0.65 -6.56
CA PRO A 81 -12.79 -0.83 -6.76
C PRO A 81 -13.15 -2.33 -6.86
N ARG A 82 -13.09 -3.04 -5.73
CA ARG A 82 -13.28 -4.49 -5.65
C ARG A 82 -14.56 -4.98 -6.33
N ARG A 83 -15.65 -4.22 -6.27
CA ARG A 83 -16.93 -4.61 -6.85
C ARG A 83 -16.87 -4.74 -8.37
N ASP A 84 -16.01 -3.96 -9.03
CA ASP A 84 -15.85 -3.95 -10.47
C ASP A 84 -15.04 -5.15 -10.99
N PHE A 85 -14.37 -5.88 -10.09
CA PHE A 85 -13.44 -6.95 -10.43
C PHE A 85 -13.96 -8.35 -10.09
N ARG A 86 -15.27 -8.51 -9.94
CA ARG A 86 -15.88 -9.81 -9.67
C ARG A 86 -16.02 -10.64 -10.96
N GLY A 87 -15.73 -11.95 -10.88
CA GLY A 87 -15.86 -12.89 -11.99
C GLY A 87 -14.65 -12.91 -12.95
N ILE A 88 -14.79 -13.63 -14.08
CA ILE A 88 -13.70 -13.81 -15.07
C ILE A 88 -13.33 -12.47 -15.74
N SER A 89 -14.33 -11.66 -16.10
CA SER A 89 -14.13 -10.33 -16.64
C SER A 89 -13.50 -9.37 -15.60
N GLY A 90 -13.75 -9.61 -14.31
CA GLY A 90 -13.16 -8.87 -13.22
C GLY A 90 -11.65 -9.04 -13.11
N GLY A 91 -11.14 -10.27 -13.36
CA GLY A 91 -9.70 -10.51 -13.37
C GLY A 91 -8.97 -9.70 -14.45
N TRP A 92 -9.54 -9.59 -15.64
CA TRP A 92 -9.03 -8.75 -16.73
C TRP A 92 -9.00 -7.27 -16.34
N LYS A 93 -10.10 -6.75 -15.79
CA LYS A 93 -10.20 -5.37 -15.33
C LYS A 93 -9.19 -5.06 -14.22
N ALA A 94 -9.00 -5.97 -13.28
CA ALA A 94 -8.02 -5.83 -12.21
C ALA A 94 -6.59 -5.73 -12.76
N GLY A 95 -6.24 -6.57 -13.75
CA GLY A 95 -4.94 -6.52 -14.41
C GLY A 95 -4.69 -5.20 -15.12
N ASN A 96 -5.67 -4.67 -15.86
CA ASN A 96 -5.57 -3.38 -16.53
C ASN A 96 -5.49 -2.23 -15.53
N TRP A 97 -6.30 -2.25 -14.48
CA TRP A 97 -6.25 -1.26 -13.42
C TRP A 97 -4.87 -1.20 -12.77
N ALA A 98 -4.28 -2.36 -12.45
CA ALA A 98 -2.96 -2.42 -11.85
C ALA A 98 -1.86 -1.81 -12.75
N LYS A 99 -1.96 -2.02 -14.07
CA LYS A 99 -1.04 -1.40 -15.04
C LYS A 99 -1.13 0.11 -15.08
N GLU A 100 -2.33 0.66 -14.91
CA GLU A 100 -2.56 2.11 -14.93
C GLU A 100 -2.13 2.80 -13.65
N VAL A 101 -2.28 2.14 -12.50
CA VAL A 101 -2.11 2.74 -11.17
C VAL A 101 -0.73 2.46 -10.58
N LEU A 102 -0.18 1.29 -10.83
CA LEU A 102 1.09 0.85 -10.29
C LEU A 102 2.24 0.97 -11.28
#